data_f3cc563b163853718486637fff1060ff
#
_entry.id   f3cc563b163853718486637fff1060ff
#
_cell.length_a   1.000
_cell.length_b   1.000
_cell.length_c   1.000
_cell.angle_alpha   90.00
_cell.angle_beta   90.00
_cell.angle_gamma   90.00
#
_symmetry.space_group_name_H-M   'P 1'
#
loop_
_entity.id
_entity.type
_entity.pdbx_description
1 polymer ?
#
loop_
_entity_poly.entity_id
_entity_poly.type
_entity_poly.pdbx_seq_one_letter_code
_entity_poly.pdbx_strand_id
1 'polypeptide(L)'
;INISIYPRENLLFLKNAFIGYFLYDYSNKLKVSKIDIIFDKNYFNLKDLIHFGFERKNFVYRHYLKNIKNNNFISKSNLQKKYSNLLKSLNFLKELVSEPSNIIYPESFVIKSKKEINNSKVKIKILDEKKLHKLGLNCLLAVSQGSQRSPRVIEFQNKISKKNVDILFVGKGVCFDSGGISIKPSAGMEEMKWDMGGAAVTAAIIKYLSEIKTNFSYAGIVGLVENMPSGTAYKPGDIIKSYKGINVEVLNTDAEGRLVLADIITYGCEVYKPKIVIDFATLTGAIMVALGQHY
;
A
#
# COMPACT_ATOMS: atom_id res chain seq x y z
N ILE A 1 4.44 -20.51 -29.02
CA ILE A 1 4.32 -21.66 -28.12
C ILE A 1 2.84 -21.86 -27.88
N ASN A 2 2.33 -23.05 -28.22
CA ASN A 2 0.95 -23.43 -27.93
C ASN A 2 0.93 -24.12 -26.56
N ILE A 3 0.19 -23.53 -25.61
CA ILE A 3 0.02 -24.09 -24.27
C ILE A 3 -1.46 -24.43 -24.10
N SER A 4 -1.77 -25.68 -23.86
CA SER A 4 -3.12 -26.14 -23.53
C SER A 4 -3.29 -26.14 -22.00
N ILE A 5 -4.29 -25.41 -21.51
CA ILE A 5 -4.57 -25.26 -20.08
C ILE A 5 -5.92 -25.88 -19.77
N TYR A 6 -5.93 -26.84 -18.86
CA TYR A 6 -7.12 -27.53 -18.37
C TYR A 6 -7.38 -27.17 -16.91
N PRO A 7 -8.21 -26.17 -16.59
CA PRO A 7 -8.46 -25.77 -15.21
C PRO A 7 -9.43 -26.72 -14.49
N ARG A 8 -9.11 -27.05 -13.24
CA ARG A 8 -10.07 -27.66 -12.30
C ARG A 8 -10.88 -26.59 -11.59
N GLU A 9 -12.19 -26.83 -11.40
CA GLU A 9 -13.23 -25.82 -11.17
C GLU A 9 -13.18 -24.95 -9.89
N ASN A 10 -12.39 -25.23 -8.85
CA ASN A 10 -12.66 -24.65 -7.52
C ASN A 10 -11.67 -23.63 -6.94
N LEU A 11 -10.75 -23.05 -7.74
CA LEU A 11 -9.85 -21.98 -7.28
C LEU A 11 -9.53 -20.98 -8.41
N LEU A 12 -10.58 -20.48 -9.05
CA LEU A 12 -10.46 -19.82 -10.36
C LEU A 12 -9.56 -18.59 -10.40
N PHE A 13 -9.68 -17.67 -9.43
CA PHE A 13 -9.02 -16.35 -9.57
C PHE A 13 -7.50 -16.45 -9.39
N LEU A 14 -7.04 -16.98 -8.26
CA LEU A 14 -5.61 -17.00 -7.95
C LEU A 14 -4.83 -17.96 -8.87
N LYS A 15 -5.32 -19.17 -9.11
CA LYS A 15 -4.62 -20.15 -9.97
C LYS A 15 -4.45 -19.63 -11.40
N ASN A 16 -5.45 -19.00 -11.98
CA ASN A 16 -5.36 -18.50 -13.36
C ASN A 16 -4.48 -17.26 -13.48
N ALA A 17 -4.46 -16.36 -12.48
CA ALA A 17 -3.48 -15.28 -12.41
C ALA A 17 -2.05 -15.84 -12.24
N PHE A 18 -1.86 -16.95 -11.49
CA PHE A 18 -0.57 -17.63 -11.39
C PHE A 18 -0.10 -18.22 -12.72
N ILE A 19 -1.00 -18.73 -13.56
CA ILE A 19 -0.62 -19.21 -14.90
C ILE A 19 -0.01 -18.07 -15.72
N GLY A 20 -0.61 -16.89 -15.71
CA GLY A 20 -0.05 -15.71 -16.38
C GLY A 20 1.33 -15.33 -15.82
N TYR A 21 1.52 -15.47 -14.52
CA TYR A 21 2.78 -15.24 -13.84
C TYR A 21 3.88 -16.22 -14.32
N PHE A 22 3.57 -17.51 -14.39
CA PHE A 22 4.48 -18.53 -14.92
C PHE A 22 4.81 -18.30 -16.40
N LEU A 23 3.84 -17.90 -17.20
CA LEU A 23 4.05 -17.59 -18.62
C LEU A 23 5.03 -16.45 -18.81
N TYR A 24 5.00 -15.43 -17.95
CA TYR A 24 5.98 -14.34 -17.96
C TYR A 24 7.39 -14.88 -17.70
N ASP A 25 7.59 -15.66 -16.64
CA ASP A 25 8.91 -16.22 -16.30
C ASP A 25 9.43 -17.14 -17.39
N TYR A 26 8.56 -17.96 -17.98
CA TYR A 26 8.90 -18.86 -19.07
C TYR A 26 9.29 -18.09 -20.33
N SER A 27 8.58 -17.01 -20.67
CA SER A 27 8.91 -16.14 -21.80
C SER A 27 10.30 -15.50 -21.64
N ASN A 28 10.64 -15.06 -20.43
CA ASN A 28 11.95 -14.51 -20.14
C ASN A 28 13.06 -15.56 -20.29
N LYS A 29 12.87 -16.78 -19.79
CA LYS A 29 13.83 -17.88 -19.98
C LYS A 29 14.09 -18.19 -21.46
N LEU A 30 13.04 -18.19 -22.27
CA LEU A 30 13.11 -18.46 -23.71
C LEU A 30 13.50 -17.23 -24.54
N LYS A 31 13.68 -16.04 -23.93
CA LYS A 31 13.92 -14.77 -24.61
C LYS A 31 12.88 -14.46 -25.70
N VAL A 32 11.61 -14.84 -25.49
CA VAL A 32 10.52 -14.65 -26.44
C VAL A 32 9.85 -13.31 -26.16
N SER A 33 9.70 -12.46 -27.19
CA SER A 33 9.07 -11.14 -27.08
C SER A 33 7.55 -11.17 -27.26
N LYS A 34 6.98 -12.31 -27.69
CA LYS A 34 5.55 -12.45 -28.00
C LYS A 34 5.04 -13.80 -27.57
N ILE A 35 3.91 -13.83 -26.86
CA ILE A 35 3.19 -15.04 -26.50
C ILE A 35 1.74 -14.88 -26.97
N ASP A 36 1.26 -15.88 -27.73
CA ASP A 36 -0.14 -16.02 -28.09
C ASP A 36 -0.72 -17.21 -27.34
N ILE A 37 -1.81 -16.99 -26.59
CA ILE A 37 -2.50 -18.05 -25.87
C ILE A 37 -3.82 -18.33 -26.57
N ILE A 38 -3.97 -19.57 -27.04
CA ILE A 38 -5.19 -20.05 -27.68
C ILE A 38 -6.04 -20.74 -26.63
N PHE A 39 -7.26 -20.27 -26.44
CA PHE A 39 -8.23 -20.83 -25.51
C PHE A 39 -9.30 -21.62 -26.27
N ASP A 40 -9.69 -22.79 -25.74
CA ASP A 40 -10.94 -23.42 -26.10
C ASP A 40 -12.13 -22.48 -25.73
N LYS A 41 -13.21 -22.55 -26.52
CA LYS A 41 -14.40 -21.69 -26.33
C LYS A 41 -14.97 -21.77 -24.90
N ASN A 42 -14.87 -22.92 -24.24
CA ASN A 42 -15.35 -23.12 -22.88
C ASN A 42 -14.55 -22.40 -21.80
N TYR A 43 -13.34 -21.92 -22.13
CA TYR A 43 -12.42 -21.30 -21.17
C TYR A 43 -12.13 -19.83 -21.46
N PHE A 44 -12.96 -19.20 -22.29
CA PHE A 44 -12.76 -17.80 -22.71
C PHE A 44 -12.72 -16.80 -21.53
N ASN A 45 -13.43 -17.12 -20.43
CA ASN A 45 -13.47 -16.32 -19.21
C ASN A 45 -12.13 -16.29 -18.46
N LEU A 46 -11.22 -17.24 -18.70
CA LEU A 46 -9.93 -17.33 -18.03
C LEU A 46 -8.86 -16.45 -18.70
N LYS A 47 -9.08 -16.07 -19.95
CA LYS A 47 -8.12 -15.27 -20.73
C LYS A 47 -7.71 -14.00 -20.03
N ASP A 48 -8.68 -13.25 -19.49
CA ASP A 48 -8.42 -11.98 -18.81
C ASP A 48 -7.65 -12.17 -17.50
N LEU A 49 -7.90 -13.27 -16.78
CA LEU A 49 -7.19 -13.58 -15.54
C LEU A 49 -5.72 -13.95 -15.80
N ILE A 50 -5.48 -14.71 -16.85
CA ILE A 50 -4.11 -15.08 -17.26
C ILE A 50 -3.37 -13.86 -17.77
N HIS A 51 -4.01 -13.04 -18.58
CA HIS A 51 -3.47 -11.77 -19.06
C HIS A 51 -3.15 -10.83 -17.88
N PHE A 52 -4.08 -10.67 -16.94
CA PHE A 52 -3.86 -9.90 -15.73
C PHE A 52 -2.65 -10.42 -14.92
N GLY A 53 -2.53 -11.73 -14.74
CA GLY A 53 -1.41 -12.34 -14.04
C GLY A 53 -0.06 -12.07 -14.72
N PHE A 54 -0.02 -12.15 -16.05
CA PHE A 54 1.16 -11.82 -16.84
C PHE A 54 1.54 -10.35 -16.68
N GLU A 55 0.62 -9.43 -16.87
CA GLU A 55 0.87 -7.99 -16.76
C GLU A 55 1.23 -7.58 -15.33
N ARG A 56 0.68 -8.26 -14.32
CA ARG A 56 1.06 -8.04 -12.92
C ARG A 56 2.54 -8.38 -12.66
N LYS A 57 3.08 -9.40 -13.32
CA LYS A 57 4.51 -9.78 -13.24
C LYS A 57 5.38 -8.89 -14.11
N ASN A 58 4.86 -8.40 -15.22
CA ASN A 58 5.59 -7.56 -16.18
C ASN A 58 5.94 -6.17 -15.66
N PHE A 59 5.42 -5.77 -14.49
CA PHE A 59 5.82 -4.51 -13.86
C PHE A 59 7.28 -4.54 -13.47
N VAL A 60 8.07 -3.62 -14.03
CA VAL A 60 9.46 -3.37 -13.67
C VAL A 60 9.59 -1.90 -13.28
N TYR A 61 10.09 -1.66 -12.07
CA TYR A 61 10.43 -0.32 -11.64
C TYR A 61 11.67 0.18 -12.40
N ARG A 62 11.54 1.28 -13.15
CA ARG A 62 12.52 1.67 -14.19
C ARG A 62 13.07 3.08 -14.07
N HIS A 63 12.63 3.87 -13.12
CA HIS A 63 12.95 5.30 -13.09
C HIS A 63 14.44 5.59 -13.16
N TYR A 64 15.28 4.67 -12.67
CA TYR A 64 16.73 4.83 -12.63
C TYR A 64 17.50 3.85 -13.52
N LEU A 65 16.81 3.04 -14.31
CA LEU A 65 17.43 2.03 -15.18
C LEU A 65 17.32 2.44 -16.65
N LYS A 66 18.43 2.31 -17.39
CA LYS A 66 18.48 2.53 -18.85
C LYS A 66 18.27 1.20 -19.59
N ASN A 67 17.52 1.22 -20.70
CA ASN A 67 17.47 0.12 -21.70
C ASN A 67 16.88 -1.23 -21.24
N ILE A 68 15.84 -1.26 -20.42
CA ILE A 68 15.11 -2.50 -20.15
C ILE A 68 14.02 -2.72 -21.21
N LYS A 69 14.10 -3.83 -21.95
CA LYS A 69 13.04 -4.25 -22.87
C LYS A 69 11.85 -4.83 -22.10
N ASN A 70 10.64 -4.42 -22.46
CA ASN A 70 9.41 -5.04 -21.97
C ASN A 70 9.10 -6.28 -22.79
N ASN A 71 8.69 -7.34 -22.12
CA ASN A 71 7.97 -8.41 -22.79
C ASN A 71 6.51 -7.95 -22.97
N ASN A 72 6.05 -7.97 -24.21
CA ASN A 72 4.68 -7.61 -24.51
C ASN A 72 3.84 -8.88 -24.59
N PHE A 73 2.85 -8.96 -23.73
CA PHE A 73 1.78 -9.95 -23.89
C PHE A 73 0.84 -9.44 -24.98
N ILE A 74 0.85 -10.09 -26.14
CA ILE A 74 -0.04 -9.72 -27.22
C ILE A 74 -1.26 -10.63 -27.15
N SER A 75 -2.30 -10.15 -26.49
CA SER A 75 -3.64 -10.71 -26.60
C SER A 75 -4.41 -9.97 -27.69
N LYS A 76 -5.18 -10.69 -28.50
CA LYS A 76 -6.09 -10.08 -29.49
C LYS A 76 -7.23 -9.25 -28.86
N SER A 77 -7.41 -9.31 -27.55
CA SER A 77 -8.40 -8.53 -26.81
C SER A 77 -7.76 -7.67 -25.74
N ASN A 78 -8.30 -6.48 -25.55
CA ASN A 78 -7.95 -5.61 -24.44
C ASN A 78 -8.38 -6.26 -23.09
N LEU A 79 -7.59 -6.06 -22.07
CA LEU A 79 -7.94 -6.49 -20.72
C LEU A 79 -9.26 -5.85 -20.27
N GLN A 80 -10.16 -6.63 -19.66
CA GLN A 80 -11.42 -6.09 -19.14
C GLN A 80 -11.17 -4.93 -18.18
N LYS A 81 -12.03 -3.91 -18.22
CA LYS A 81 -11.90 -2.67 -17.48
C LYS A 81 -11.62 -2.89 -15.97
N LYS A 82 -12.31 -3.88 -15.34
CA LYS A 82 -12.11 -4.21 -13.91
C LYS A 82 -10.67 -4.65 -13.62
N TYR A 83 -10.08 -5.48 -14.47
CA TYR A 83 -8.71 -5.98 -14.31
C TYR A 83 -7.68 -4.92 -14.70
N SER A 84 -7.98 -4.10 -15.70
CA SER A 84 -7.15 -2.96 -16.06
C SER A 84 -7.05 -1.94 -14.91
N ASN A 85 -8.18 -1.61 -14.26
CA ASN A 85 -8.20 -0.71 -13.12
C ASN A 85 -7.45 -1.32 -11.92
N LEU A 86 -7.64 -2.62 -11.66
CA LEU A 86 -6.90 -3.32 -10.60
C LEU A 86 -5.39 -3.31 -10.87
N LEU A 87 -4.98 -3.57 -12.11
CA LEU A 87 -3.58 -3.55 -12.52
C LEU A 87 -2.95 -2.17 -12.33
N LYS A 88 -3.64 -1.10 -12.72
CA LYS A 88 -3.18 0.28 -12.51
C LYS A 88 -2.99 0.59 -11.01
N SER A 89 -3.92 0.15 -10.17
CA SER A 89 -3.84 0.36 -8.73
C SER A 89 -2.70 -0.45 -8.09
N LEU A 90 -2.48 -1.69 -8.55
CA LEU A 90 -1.35 -2.52 -8.12
C LEU A 90 -0.01 -1.94 -8.59
N ASN A 91 0.07 -1.40 -9.80
CA ASN A 91 1.28 -0.76 -10.30
C ASN A 91 1.61 0.52 -9.54
N PHE A 92 0.58 1.31 -9.18
CA PHE A 92 0.75 2.46 -8.28
C PHE A 92 1.30 2.05 -6.91
N LEU A 93 0.75 0.99 -6.30
CA LEU A 93 1.29 0.43 -5.06
C LEU A 93 2.76 0.04 -5.20
N LYS A 94 3.08 -0.73 -6.25
CA LYS A 94 4.45 -1.20 -6.50
C LYS A 94 5.42 -0.05 -6.74
N GLU A 95 4.99 1.00 -7.44
CA GLU A 95 5.77 2.21 -7.64
C GLU A 95 6.09 2.87 -6.30
N LEU A 96 5.07 3.08 -5.44
CA LEU A 96 5.26 3.70 -4.12
C LEU A 96 6.29 2.96 -3.26
N VAL A 97 6.20 1.63 -3.18
CA VAL A 97 7.11 0.83 -2.34
C VAL A 97 8.49 0.60 -2.98
N SER A 98 8.63 0.79 -4.29
CA SER A 98 9.91 0.63 -4.98
C SER A 98 10.76 1.89 -4.94
N GLU A 99 10.13 3.06 -4.83
CA GLU A 99 10.81 4.35 -4.74
C GLU A 99 11.67 4.47 -3.47
N PRO A 100 12.83 5.09 -3.55
CA PRO A 100 13.64 5.35 -2.36
C PRO A 100 13.01 6.45 -1.48
N SER A 101 13.39 6.47 -0.20
CA SER A 101 12.82 7.40 0.79
C SER A 101 13.16 8.87 0.56
N ASN A 102 14.22 9.18 -0.17
CA ASN A 102 14.50 10.56 -0.61
C ASN A 102 13.52 11.07 -1.69
N ILE A 103 12.72 10.16 -2.29
CA ILE A 103 11.67 10.47 -3.26
C ILE A 103 10.29 10.28 -2.62
N ILE A 104 10.07 9.22 -1.83
CA ILE A 104 8.82 8.98 -1.09
C ILE A 104 9.02 9.30 0.38
N TYR A 105 8.54 10.43 0.79
CA TYR A 105 8.45 10.94 2.16
C TYR A 105 7.04 11.51 2.38
N PRO A 106 6.62 11.92 3.58
CA PRO A 106 5.23 12.25 3.88
C PRO A 106 4.56 13.19 2.87
N GLU A 107 5.21 14.31 2.51
CA GLU A 107 4.64 15.28 1.58
C GLU A 107 4.56 14.75 0.15
N SER A 108 5.59 14.06 -0.33
CA SER A 108 5.61 13.55 -1.71
C SER A 108 4.63 12.40 -1.90
N PHE A 109 4.43 11.56 -0.87
CA PHE A 109 3.38 10.54 -0.86
C PHE A 109 2.00 11.19 -1.02
N VAL A 110 1.72 12.29 -0.29
CA VAL A 110 0.49 13.07 -0.43
C VAL A 110 0.30 13.54 -1.87
N ILE A 111 1.34 14.12 -2.48
CA ILE A 111 1.28 14.65 -3.85
C ILE A 111 1.00 13.54 -4.85
N LYS A 112 1.73 12.41 -4.77
CA LYS A 112 1.51 11.25 -5.64
C LYS A 112 0.11 10.66 -5.47
N SER A 113 -0.35 10.50 -4.24
CA SER A 113 -1.70 9.97 -3.96
C SER A 113 -2.80 10.88 -4.51
N LYS A 114 -2.67 12.21 -4.36
CA LYS A 114 -3.62 13.16 -4.94
C LYS A 114 -3.66 13.10 -6.46
N LYS A 115 -2.51 12.96 -7.11
CA LYS A 115 -2.41 12.83 -8.57
C LYS A 115 -3.11 11.57 -9.06
N GLU A 116 -2.85 10.44 -8.42
CA GLU A 116 -3.35 9.12 -8.85
C GLU A 116 -4.83 8.88 -8.50
N ILE A 117 -5.33 9.49 -7.41
CA ILE A 117 -6.71 9.35 -6.93
C ILE A 117 -7.53 10.60 -7.30
N ASN A 118 -7.11 11.34 -8.32
CA ASN A 118 -7.79 12.54 -8.77
C ASN A 118 -9.06 12.21 -9.55
N ASN A 119 -10.14 11.87 -8.85
CA ASN A 119 -11.45 11.70 -9.46
C ASN A 119 -12.56 12.30 -8.59
N SER A 120 -13.72 12.53 -9.22
CA SER A 120 -14.84 13.20 -8.57
C SER A 120 -15.55 12.36 -7.49
N LYS A 121 -15.20 11.06 -7.34
CA LYS A 121 -15.89 10.13 -6.43
C LYS A 121 -15.29 10.08 -5.02
N VAL A 122 -14.05 10.53 -4.85
CA VAL A 122 -13.35 10.52 -3.57
C VAL A 122 -13.00 11.95 -3.15
N LYS A 123 -13.33 12.30 -1.91
CA LYS A 123 -12.86 13.51 -1.25
C LYS A 123 -11.56 13.19 -0.54
N ILE A 124 -10.54 14.01 -0.78
CA ILE A 124 -9.23 13.88 -0.11
C ILE A 124 -9.07 15.08 0.84
N LYS A 125 -8.77 14.78 2.11
CA LYS A 125 -8.45 15.79 3.12
C LYS A 125 -7.06 15.49 3.66
N ILE A 126 -6.29 16.55 3.93
CA ILE A 126 -4.93 16.45 4.45
C ILE A 126 -4.86 17.17 5.78
N LEU A 127 -4.35 16.47 6.78
CA LEU A 127 -3.97 17.04 8.04
C LEU A 127 -2.46 17.29 8.01
N ASP A 128 -2.09 18.54 8.08
CA ASP A 128 -0.72 18.98 8.26
C ASP A 128 -0.32 18.92 9.75
N GLU A 129 0.93 19.10 10.04
CA GLU A 129 1.49 19.00 11.38
C GLU A 129 0.76 19.93 12.39
N LYS A 130 0.42 21.15 12.00
CA LYS A 130 -0.34 22.08 12.86
C LYS A 130 -1.71 21.52 13.25
N LYS A 131 -2.40 20.89 12.30
CA LYS A 131 -3.70 20.24 12.57
C LYS A 131 -3.53 18.99 13.42
N LEU A 132 -2.45 18.22 13.22
CA LEU A 132 -2.15 17.04 14.02
C LEU A 132 -1.93 17.41 15.49
N HIS A 133 -1.16 18.48 15.75
CA HIS A 133 -1.00 19.04 17.11
C HIS A 133 -2.33 19.49 17.70
N LYS A 134 -3.13 20.25 16.95
CA LYS A 134 -4.44 20.73 17.41
C LYS A 134 -5.41 19.59 17.75
N LEU A 135 -5.32 18.49 17.03
CA LEU A 135 -6.15 17.30 17.26
C LEU A 135 -5.60 16.40 18.37
N GLY A 136 -4.31 16.52 18.72
CA GLY A 136 -3.68 15.69 19.75
C GLY A 136 -3.27 14.29 19.28
N LEU A 137 -2.90 14.12 18.01
CA LEU A 137 -2.34 12.85 17.51
C LEU A 137 -0.86 12.73 17.95
N ASN A 138 -0.63 12.74 19.27
CA ASN A 138 0.71 12.91 19.82
C ASN A 138 1.61 11.70 19.66
N CYS A 139 1.05 10.47 19.58
CA CYS A 139 1.85 9.27 19.32
C CYS A 139 2.42 9.30 17.89
N LEU A 140 1.63 9.71 16.90
CA LEU A 140 2.10 9.91 15.54
C LEU A 140 3.13 11.05 15.46
N LEU A 141 2.87 12.16 16.15
CA LEU A 141 3.78 13.32 16.21
C LEU A 141 5.12 12.96 16.85
N ALA A 142 5.11 12.17 17.92
CA ALA A 142 6.34 11.74 18.60
C ALA A 142 7.27 10.95 17.66
N VAL A 143 6.72 10.02 16.88
CA VAL A 143 7.52 9.26 15.90
C VAL A 143 8.23 10.20 14.92
N SER A 144 7.57 11.28 14.50
CA SER A 144 8.12 12.22 13.51
C SER A 144 9.14 13.22 14.05
N GLN A 145 9.30 13.34 15.38
CA GLN A 145 10.13 14.39 16.00
C GLN A 145 11.59 14.37 15.56
N GLY A 146 12.10 13.19 15.20
CA GLY A 146 13.49 13.04 14.75
C GLY A 146 13.73 13.42 13.29
N SER A 147 12.68 13.55 12.49
CA SER A 147 12.79 13.83 11.06
C SER A 147 12.68 15.32 10.75
N GLN A 148 13.36 15.75 9.68
CA GLN A 148 13.14 17.06 9.05
C GLN A 148 11.88 17.09 8.16
N ARG A 149 11.28 15.93 7.86
CA ARG A 149 10.06 15.81 7.05
C ARG A 149 8.84 15.89 7.95
N SER A 150 8.02 16.89 7.72
CA SER A 150 6.80 17.10 8.51
C SER A 150 5.79 15.95 8.34
N PRO A 151 5.18 15.45 9.42
CA PRO A 151 4.17 14.39 9.36
C PRO A 151 2.93 14.84 8.60
N ARG A 152 2.22 13.87 8.02
CA ARG A 152 0.94 14.09 7.34
C ARG A 152 -0.03 12.97 7.67
N VAL A 153 -1.31 13.31 7.72
CA VAL A 153 -2.39 12.31 7.63
C VAL A 153 -3.21 12.62 6.39
N ILE A 154 -3.44 11.59 5.57
CA ILE A 154 -4.36 11.67 4.44
C ILE A 154 -5.64 10.95 4.81
N GLU A 155 -6.76 11.63 4.62
CA GLU A 155 -8.08 11.07 4.71
C GLU A 155 -8.70 10.99 3.31
N PHE A 156 -9.22 9.81 2.97
CA PHE A 156 -9.96 9.54 1.74
C PHE A 156 -11.39 9.15 2.11
N GLN A 157 -12.38 9.76 1.50
CA GLN A 157 -13.77 9.43 1.74
C GLN A 157 -14.53 9.35 0.42
N ASN A 158 -15.25 8.25 0.16
CA ASN A 158 -16.12 8.23 -0.99
C ASN A 158 -17.31 9.18 -0.76
N LYS A 159 -17.75 9.87 -1.83
CA LYS A 159 -18.77 10.91 -1.72
C LYS A 159 -20.18 10.39 -1.43
N ILE A 160 -20.41 9.08 -1.54
CA ILE A 160 -21.70 8.43 -1.25
C ILE A 160 -21.93 8.35 0.26
N SER A 161 -20.85 8.37 1.05
CA SER A 161 -20.88 8.28 2.51
C SER A 161 -21.40 9.56 3.15
N LYS A 162 -22.50 9.49 3.91
CA LYS A 162 -23.06 10.65 4.63
C LYS A 162 -22.30 10.93 5.93
N LYS A 163 -22.36 10.07 6.94
CA LYS A 163 -21.69 10.25 8.25
C LYS A 163 -20.91 9.01 8.70
N ASN A 164 -21.49 7.82 8.47
CA ASN A 164 -20.89 6.56 8.88
C ASN A 164 -20.48 5.79 7.63
N VAL A 165 -19.34 5.10 7.69
CA VAL A 165 -18.89 4.26 6.57
C VAL A 165 -19.05 2.79 6.91
N ASP A 166 -19.23 1.96 5.89
CA ASP A 166 -19.25 0.51 6.10
C ASP A 166 -17.85 0.00 6.42
N ILE A 167 -16.82 0.50 5.71
CA ILE A 167 -15.44 0.05 5.88
C ILE A 167 -14.51 1.26 5.99
N LEU A 168 -13.64 1.22 7.01
CA LEU A 168 -12.47 2.10 7.13
C LEU A 168 -11.20 1.30 6.86
N PHE A 169 -10.44 1.71 5.85
CA PHE A 169 -9.11 1.21 5.57
C PHE A 169 -8.06 2.10 6.24
N VAL A 170 -7.15 1.49 6.99
CA VAL A 170 -6.10 2.22 7.72
C VAL A 170 -4.73 1.77 7.24
N GLY A 171 -3.82 2.71 7.00
CA GLY A 171 -2.48 2.41 6.50
C GLY A 171 -1.36 2.98 7.36
N LYS A 172 -0.44 2.10 7.84
CA LYS A 172 0.86 2.53 8.40
C LYS A 172 1.71 3.10 7.28
N GLY A 173 2.22 4.32 7.48
CA GLY A 173 3.01 5.06 6.49
C GLY A 173 4.33 5.59 7.05
N VAL A 174 5.17 4.73 7.62
CA VAL A 174 6.52 5.11 8.02
C VAL A 174 7.39 5.09 6.76
N CYS A 175 7.63 6.27 6.17
CA CYS A 175 8.29 6.41 4.86
C CYS A 175 9.76 5.97 4.89
N PHE A 176 10.39 6.07 6.05
CA PHE A 176 11.66 5.42 6.37
C PHE A 176 11.73 5.15 7.86
N ASP A 177 12.19 3.95 8.23
CA ASP A 177 12.34 3.53 9.61
C ASP A 177 13.79 3.16 9.92
N SER A 178 14.51 4.06 10.55
CA SER A 178 15.85 3.79 11.07
C SER A 178 15.84 3.09 12.45
N GLY A 179 14.65 2.93 13.06
CA GLY A 179 14.49 2.56 14.47
C GLY A 179 14.49 3.77 15.44
N GLY A 180 14.82 4.96 14.95
CA GLY A 180 14.98 6.14 15.79
C GLY A 180 16.21 6.03 16.71
N ILE A 181 16.08 6.40 17.98
CA ILE A 181 17.16 6.26 18.98
C ILE A 181 17.50 4.78 19.24
N SER A 182 16.54 3.88 19.20
CA SER A 182 16.75 2.42 19.20
C SER A 182 17.15 1.94 17.81
N ILE A 183 18.28 2.41 17.32
CA ILE A 183 18.70 2.29 15.91
C ILE A 183 18.83 0.84 15.45
N LYS A 184 18.33 0.56 14.26
CA LYS A 184 18.48 -0.75 13.61
C LYS A 184 19.95 -1.03 13.20
N PRO A 185 20.33 -2.32 13.07
CA PRO A 185 21.56 -2.67 12.37
C PRO A 185 21.57 -2.10 10.95
N SER A 186 22.76 -1.75 10.42
CA SER A 186 22.88 -1.21 9.06
C SER A 186 22.51 -2.22 7.97
N ALA A 187 22.72 -3.51 8.21
CA ALA A 187 22.38 -4.58 7.27
C ALA A 187 20.85 -4.66 7.07
N GLY A 188 20.40 -4.43 5.85
CA GLY A 188 18.98 -4.46 5.48
C GLY A 188 18.21 -3.16 5.82
N MET A 189 18.87 -2.14 6.37
CA MET A 189 18.20 -0.87 6.71
C MET A 189 17.68 -0.17 5.44
N GLU A 190 18.30 -0.36 4.30
CA GLU A 190 17.85 0.18 3.01
C GLU A 190 16.48 -0.34 2.59
N GLU A 191 16.06 -1.50 3.10
CA GLU A 191 14.73 -2.07 2.88
C GLU A 191 13.64 -1.33 3.65
N MET A 192 13.99 -0.58 4.69
CA MET A 192 13.04 0.18 5.51
C MET A 192 12.35 1.32 4.78
N LYS A 193 12.69 1.59 3.52
CA LYS A 193 11.88 2.36 2.58
C LYS A 193 10.49 1.73 2.34
N TRP A 194 10.32 0.43 2.62
CA TRP A 194 9.06 -0.29 2.46
C TRP A 194 8.11 -0.17 3.66
N ASP A 195 8.55 0.46 4.73
CA ASP A 195 7.78 0.53 5.97
C ASP A 195 6.55 1.43 5.89
N MET A 196 6.30 1.92 4.71
CA MET A 196 5.07 2.61 4.29
C MET A 196 4.16 1.72 3.43
N GLY A 197 4.41 0.41 3.36
CA GLY A 197 3.64 -0.53 2.55
C GLY A 197 2.16 -0.54 2.88
N GLY A 198 1.79 -0.41 4.16
CA GLY A 198 0.40 -0.30 4.59
C GLY A 198 -0.32 0.93 4.03
N ALA A 199 0.38 2.08 4.00
CA ALA A 199 -0.11 3.30 3.37
C ALA A 199 -0.32 3.12 1.86
N ALA A 200 0.65 2.47 1.19
CA ALA A 200 0.59 2.21 -0.23
C ALA A 200 -0.58 1.27 -0.60
N VAL A 201 -0.80 0.21 0.21
CA VAL A 201 -1.95 -0.69 0.05
C VAL A 201 -3.27 0.07 0.20
N THR A 202 -3.41 0.87 1.27
CA THR A 202 -4.61 1.68 1.51
C THR A 202 -4.88 2.62 0.34
N ALA A 203 -3.88 3.38 -0.11
CA ALA A 203 -4.03 4.30 -1.24
C ALA A 203 -4.41 3.57 -2.55
N ALA A 204 -3.82 2.40 -2.81
CA ALA A 204 -4.14 1.59 -3.99
C ALA A 204 -5.57 1.01 -3.94
N ILE A 205 -6.04 0.57 -2.77
CA ILE A 205 -7.43 0.13 -2.57
C ILE A 205 -8.39 1.29 -2.86
N ILE A 206 -8.14 2.46 -2.29
CA ILE A 206 -8.97 3.66 -2.53
C ILE A 206 -8.98 4.03 -4.00
N LYS A 207 -7.82 4.00 -4.69
CA LYS A 207 -7.73 4.22 -6.13
C LYS A 207 -8.63 3.25 -6.89
N TYR A 208 -8.50 1.94 -6.64
CA TYR A 208 -9.30 0.91 -7.31
C TYR A 208 -10.80 1.11 -7.05
N LEU A 209 -11.21 1.26 -5.80
CA LEU A 209 -12.62 1.44 -5.42
C LEU A 209 -13.23 2.71 -6.02
N SER A 210 -12.43 3.76 -6.22
CA SER A 210 -12.89 4.99 -6.87
C SER A 210 -13.20 4.82 -8.36
N GLU A 211 -12.62 3.82 -9.01
CA GLU A 211 -12.77 3.56 -10.45
C GLU A 211 -13.89 2.56 -10.77
N ILE A 212 -14.39 1.85 -9.77
CA ILE A 212 -15.47 0.88 -9.93
C ILE A 212 -16.77 1.37 -9.27
N LYS A 213 -17.88 0.70 -9.56
CA LYS A 213 -19.14 0.89 -8.83
C LYS A 213 -19.11 0.05 -7.56
N THR A 214 -19.31 0.68 -6.42
CA THR A 214 -19.42 0.01 -5.11
C THR A 214 -20.85 0.15 -4.59
N ASN A 215 -21.33 -0.85 -3.85
CA ASN A 215 -22.62 -0.84 -3.14
C ASN A 215 -22.44 -0.61 -1.63
N PHE A 216 -21.24 -0.26 -1.19
CA PHE A 216 -20.89 0.05 0.19
C PHE A 216 -20.12 1.39 0.25
N SER A 217 -20.19 2.04 1.41
CA SER A 217 -19.46 3.26 1.72
C SER A 217 -18.12 2.94 2.35
N TYR A 218 -17.09 3.71 1.99
CA TYR A 218 -15.74 3.48 2.52
C TYR A 218 -15.00 4.79 2.77
N ALA A 219 -14.05 4.71 3.69
CA ALA A 219 -13.03 5.72 3.90
C ALA A 219 -11.66 5.06 4.00
N GLY A 220 -10.62 5.83 3.78
CA GLY A 220 -9.24 5.45 4.02
C GLY A 220 -8.54 6.51 4.87
N ILE A 221 -7.67 6.09 5.77
CA ILE A 221 -6.80 6.97 6.54
C ILE A 221 -5.38 6.45 6.54
N VAL A 222 -4.41 7.33 6.32
CA VAL A 222 -3.00 6.99 6.24
C VAL A 222 -2.22 7.96 7.10
N GLY A 223 -1.44 7.46 8.06
CA GLY A 223 -0.49 8.24 8.86
C GLY A 223 0.90 8.15 8.27
N LEU A 224 1.47 9.28 7.88
CA LEU A 224 2.75 9.39 7.19
C LEU A 224 3.77 10.10 8.08
N VAL A 225 4.86 9.42 8.37
CA VAL A 225 5.98 9.88 9.21
C VAL A 225 7.31 9.33 8.69
N GLU A 226 8.43 9.79 9.24
CA GLU A 226 9.72 9.12 9.21
C GLU A 226 10.20 8.93 10.65
N ASN A 227 10.76 7.77 10.97
CA ASN A 227 11.38 7.47 12.27
C ASN A 227 12.90 7.60 12.18
N MET A 228 13.41 8.75 12.60
CA MET A 228 14.81 9.12 12.43
C MET A 228 15.48 9.46 13.79
N PRO A 229 16.77 9.10 13.98
CA PRO A 229 17.52 9.56 15.14
C PRO A 229 17.93 11.03 14.93
N SER A 230 17.75 11.83 15.96
CA SER A 230 18.25 13.21 16.01
C SER A 230 18.25 13.74 17.44
N GLY A 231 18.75 14.96 17.63
CA GLY A 231 18.69 15.64 18.93
C GLY A 231 17.27 15.95 19.42
N THR A 232 16.26 15.91 18.54
CA THR A 232 14.84 16.15 18.86
C THR A 232 14.00 14.87 18.88
N ALA A 233 14.58 13.71 18.54
CA ALA A 233 13.86 12.45 18.48
C ALA A 233 13.30 12.04 19.86
N TYR A 234 12.15 11.39 19.85
CA TYR A 234 11.61 10.75 21.05
C TYR A 234 12.51 9.59 21.50
N LYS A 235 12.44 9.25 22.76
CA LYS A 235 13.41 8.36 23.43
C LYS A 235 12.69 7.24 24.19
N PRO A 236 13.36 6.09 24.37
CA PRO A 236 12.93 5.12 25.38
C PRO A 236 12.79 5.78 26.76
N GLY A 237 11.68 5.50 27.44
CA GLY A 237 11.28 6.14 28.70
C GLY A 237 10.36 7.36 28.55
N ASP A 238 10.19 7.90 27.34
CA ASP A 238 9.24 8.99 27.12
C ASP A 238 7.80 8.50 27.35
N ILE A 239 6.97 9.35 27.98
CA ILE A 239 5.54 9.10 28.18
C ILE A 239 4.75 10.04 27.28
N ILE A 240 3.97 9.45 26.38
CA ILE A 240 3.21 10.17 25.37
C ILE A 240 1.71 9.99 25.63
N LYS A 241 0.98 11.10 25.68
CA LYS A 241 -0.49 11.06 25.76
C LYS A 241 -1.06 10.85 24.37
N SER A 242 -1.62 9.66 24.10
CA SER A 242 -2.24 9.33 22.82
C SER A 242 -3.48 10.18 22.51
N TYR A 243 -3.95 10.14 21.25
CA TYR A 243 -5.24 10.77 20.85
C TYR A 243 -6.41 10.31 21.72
N LYS A 244 -6.43 9.05 22.17
CA LYS A 244 -7.45 8.52 23.08
C LYS A 244 -7.36 9.11 24.50
N GLY A 245 -6.26 9.80 24.83
CA GLY A 245 -6.01 10.32 26.16
C GLY A 245 -5.30 9.35 27.11
N ILE A 246 -4.94 8.16 26.63
CA ILE A 246 -4.19 7.15 27.39
C ILE A 246 -2.70 7.48 27.30
N ASN A 247 -1.98 7.41 28.41
CA ASN A 247 -0.54 7.55 28.45
C ASN A 247 0.15 6.28 27.96
N VAL A 248 1.11 6.42 27.07
CA VAL A 248 1.90 5.35 26.49
C VAL A 248 3.36 5.58 26.83
N GLU A 249 3.98 4.64 27.55
CA GLU A 249 5.41 4.63 27.77
C GLU A 249 6.13 4.00 26.57
N VAL A 250 7.13 4.69 26.05
CA VAL A 250 7.95 4.22 24.94
C VAL A 250 9.09 3.37 25.51
N LEU A 251 9.07 2.08 25.30
CA LEU A 251 10.18 1.20 25.73
C LEU A 251 11.24 1.04 24.63
N ASN A 252 10.81 1.12 23.36
CA ASN A 252 11.66 0.95 22.21
C ASN A 252 11.14 1.83 21.06
N THR A 253 11.96 2.71 20.52
CA THR A 253 11.57 3.60 19.42
C THR A 253 11.48 2.90 18.07
N ASP A 254 11.98 1.66 17.95
CA ASP A 254 11.78 0.77 16.78
C ASP A 254 10.40 0.04 16.81
N ALA A 255 9.54 0.42 17.74
CA ALA A 255 8.14 0.00 17.82
C ALA A 255 7.17 1.14 17.47
N GLU A 256 7.55 1.99 16.53
CA GLU A 256 6.91 3.24 16.09
C GLU A 256 5.57 3.02 15.40
N GLY A 257 5.45 1.94 14.61
CA GLY A 257 4.25 1.67 13.80
C GLY A 257 2.98 1.55 14.63
N ARG A 258 3.05 0.91 15.80
CA ARG A 258 1.92 0.82 16.72
C ARG A 258 1.52 2.17 17.32
N LEU A 259 2.45 3.11 17.46
CA LEU A 259 2.17 4.47 17.93
C LEU A 259 1.41 5.26 16.86
N VAL A 260 1.85 5.19 15.61
CA VAL A 260 1.15 5.78 14.46
C VAL A 260 -0.26 5.21 14.34
N LEU A 261 -0.40 3.87 14.38
CA LEU A 261 -1.68 3.19 14.24
C LEU A 261 -2.64 3.51 15.39
N ALA A 262 -2.17 3.59 16.64
CA ALA A 262 -3.00 3.89 17.81
C ALA A 262 -3.78 5.19 17.62
N ASP A 263 -3.12 6.24 17.16
CA ASP A 263 -3.76 7.54 16.95
C ASP A 263 -4.68 7.54 15.73
N ILE A 264 -4.21 7.06 14.56
CA ILE A 264 -5.01 7.15 13.32
C ILE A 264 -6.21 6.20 13.32
N ILE A 265 -6.13 5.03 13.96
CA ILE A 265 -7.28 4.12 14.10
C ILE A 265 -8.32 4.78 15.00
N THR A 266 -7.92 5.29 16.17
CA THR A 266 -8.83 5.92 17.11
C THR A 266 -9.50 7.14 16.49
N TYR A 267 -8.72 8.04 15.90
CA TYR A 267 -9.24 9.22 15.20
C TYR A 267 -10.18 8.82 14.06
N GLY A 268 -9.79 7.87 13.23
CA GLY A 268 -10.60 7.40 12.13
C GLY A 268 -11.92 6.78 12.56
N CYS A 269 -11.93 5.99 13.65
CA CYS A 269 -13.15 5.43 14.23
C CYS A 269 -14.10 6.51 14.75
N GLU A 270 -13.58 7.55 15.37
CA GLU A 270 -14.42 8.66 15.88
C GLU A 270 -15.01 9.51 14.75
N VAL A 271 -14.22 9.79 13.70
CA VAL A 271 -14.64 10.62 12.56
C VAL A 271 -15.62 9.88 11.64
N TYR A 272 -15.32 8.63 11.31
CA TYR A 272 -16.03 7.88 10.27
C TYR A 272 -17.05 6.88 10.81
N LYS A 273 -16.99 6.53 12.09
CA LYS A 273 -17.87 5.56 12.75
C LYS A 273 -18.10 4.30 11.91
N PRO A 274 -17.02 3.60 11.51
CA PRO A 274 -17.09 2.49 10.58
C PRO A 274 -17.75 1.27 11.21
N LYS A 275 -18.38 0.40 10.39
CA LYS A 275 -18.83 -0.93 10.83
C LYS A 275 -17.66 -1.91 10.91
N ILE A 276 -16.70 -1.77 10.00
CA ILE A 276 -15.51 -2.64 9.90
C ILE A 276 -14.28 -1.74 9.73
N VAL A 277 -13.21 -2.07 10.46
CA VAL A 277 -11.89 -1.48 10.30
C VAL A 277 -10.95 -2.55 9.77
N ILE A 278 -10.21 -2.23 8.71
CA ILE A 278 -9.16 -3.08 8.16
C ILE A 278 -7.88 -2.25 8.10
N ASP A 279 -6.88 -2.66 8.87
CA ASP A 279 -5.58 -2.01 8.86
C ASP A 279 -4.53 -2.82 8.10
N PHE A 280 -3.57 -2.10 7.50
CA PHE A 280 -2.43 -2.63 6.79
C PHE A 280 -1.16 -2.02 7.35
N ALA A 281 -0.23 -2.88 7.75
CA ALA A 281 1.03 -2.44 8.33
C ALA A 281 2.14 -3.46 8.08
N THR A 282 3.30 -2.98 7.70
CA THR A 282 4.57 -3.68 7.79
C THR A 282 5.07 -3.57 9.24
N LEU A 283 4.42 -4.31 10.16
CA LEU A 283 4.44 -3.97 11.58
C LEU A 283 5.62 -4.60 12.33
N THR A 284 5.88 -5.89 12.08
CA THR A 284 6.92 -6.62 12.80
C THR A 284 7.31 -7.90 12.06
N GLY A 285 8.60 -8.27 12.13
CA GLY A 285 9.10 -9.54 11.59
C GLY A 285 8.51 -10.78 12.29
N ALA A 286 7.91 -10.64 13.47
CA ALA A 286 7.28 -11.74 14.21
C ALA A 286 6.16 -12.42 13.43
N ILE A 287 5.53 -11.73 12.47
CA ILE A 287 4.50 -12.32 11.60
C ILE A 287 5.04 -13.50 10.79
N MET A 288 6.31 -13.43 10.36
CA MET A 288 6.96 -14.51 9.61
C MET A 288 7.15 -15.77 10.46
N VAL A 289 7.36 -15.59 11.76
CA VAL A 289 7.46 -16.71 12.72
C VAL A 289 6.08 -17.29 13.00
N ALA A 290 5.05 -16.42 13.14
CA ALA A 290 3.70 -16.83 13.51
C ALA A 290 2.95 -17.51 12.37
N LEU A 291 3.06 -17.01 11.14
CA LEU A 291 2.24 -17.43 9.98
C LEU A 291 3.07 -18.01 8.82
N GLY A 292 4.40 -17.88 8.84
CA GLY A 292 5.26 -18.30 7.73
C GLY A 292 5.21 -17.33 6.55
N GLN A 293 5.67 -17.79 5.39
CA GLN A 293 5.80 -16.96 4.17
C GLN A 293 4.57 -16.97 3.25
N HIS A 294 3.57 -17.78 3.55
CA HIS A 294 2.43 -18.04 2.65
C HIS A 294 1.10 -17.48 3.14
N TYR A 295 1.06 -16.88 4.32
CA TYR A 295 -0.13 -16.29 4.94
C TYR A 295 0.07 -14.80 5.23
#